data_1547c6b1d4ce5302fdb35db90f99afc0
#
_entry.id   1547c6b1d4ce5302fdb35db90f99afc0
#
_cell.length_a   1.000
_cell.length_b   1.000
_cell.length_c   1.000
_cell.angle_alpha   90.00
_cell.angle_beta   90.00
_cell.angle_gamma   90.00
#
_symmetry.space_group_name_H-M   'P 1'
#
loop_
_entity.id
_entity.type
_entity.pdbx_description
1 polymer ?
#
loop_
_entity_poly.entity_id
_entity_poly.type
_entity_poly.pdbx_seq_one_letter_code
_entity_poly.pdbx_strand_id
1 'polypeptide(L)' 'MAKTFDFNGKTYNFAEDIQVPQEGLFEATLVDENNHRCEMVFRNGKLFRLTELD' A
#
# COMPACT_ATOMS: atom_id res chain seq x y z
N MET A 1 6.68 -2.53 13.40
CA MET A 1 5.28 -2.18 13.62
C MET A 1 4.46 -2.39 12.37
N ALA A 2 3.31 -3.02 12.52
CA ALA A 2 2.43 -3.22 11.38
C ALA A 2 1.92 -1.87 10.89
N LYS A 3 1.84 -1.73 9.60
CA LYS A 3 1.38 -0.51 8.98
C LYS A 3 0.13 -0.78 8.19
N THR A 4 -0.79 0.15 8.25
CA THR A 4 -2.00 0.07 7.44
C THR A 4 -2.10 1.33 6.59
N PHE A 5 -2.88 1.22 5.55
CA PHE A 5 -3.12 2.34 4.65
C PHE A 5 -4.58 2.34 4.27
N ASP A 6 -5.25 3.45 4.54
CA ASP A 6 -6.67 3.59 4.23
C ASP A 6 -6.83 4.30 2.90
N PHE A 7 -7.61 3.71 2.03
CA PHE A 7 -7.87 4.32 0.73
C PHE A 7 -9.26 3.95 0.29
N ASN A 8 -10.04 4.96 -0.05
CA ASN A 8 -11.36 4.78 -0.63
C ASN A 8 -12.29 3.97 0.27
N GLY A 9 -12.18 4.16 1.57
CA GLY A 9 -13.04 3.46 2.53
C GLY A 9 -12.58 2.06 2.86
N LYS A 10 -11.43 1.64 2.35
CA LYS A 10 -10.87 0.32 2.64
C LYS A 10 -9.58 0.46 3.40
N THR A 11 -9.32 -0.52 4.25
CA THR A 11 -8.08 -0.59 5.00
C THR A 11 -7.21 -1.69 4.42
N TYR A 12 -5.98 -1.32 4.09
CA TYR A 12 -5.01 -2.26 3.53
C TYR A 12 -3.87 -2.45 4.51
N ASN A 13 -3.33 -3.66 4.55
CA ASN A 13 -2.17 -3.96 5.36
C ASN A 13 -0.98 -4.19 4.44
N PHE A 14 0.17 -3.62 4.84
CA PHE A 14 1.40 -3.91 4.10
C PHE A 14 1.76 -5.37 4.31
N ALA A 15 2.17 -6.03 3.22
CA ALA A 15 2.55 -7.44 3.29
C ALA A 15 3.78 -7.64 4.16
N GLU A 16 4.61 -6.61 4.27
CA GLU A 16 5.79 -6.65 5.09
C GLU A 16 5.83 -5.41 5.96
N ASP A 17 6.60 -5.50 7.03
CA ASP A 17 6.75 -4.37 7.94
C ASP A 17 7.73 -3.37 7.33
N ILE A 18 7.22 -2.54 6.44
CA ILE A 18 8.03 -1.57 5.72
C ILE A 18 7.50 -0.18 5.98
N GLN A 19 8.31 0.80 5.65
CA GLN A 19 7.97 2.19 5.83
C GLN A 19 8.04 2.91 4.50
N VAL A 20 6.96 3.64 4.17
CA VAL A 20 6.89 4.36 2.91
C VAL A 20 7.80 5.59 3.01
N PRO A 21 8.76 5.72 2.09
CA PRO A 21 9.62 6.91 2.11
C PRO A 21 8.82 8.14 1.72
N GLN A 22 9.27 9.30 2.18
CA GLN A 22 8.58 10.54 1.92
C GLN A 22 9.05 11.21 0.64
N GLU A 23 10.02 10.64 -0.03
CA GLU A 23 10.54 11.18 -1.28
C GLU A 23 10.75 10.06 -2.28
N GLY A 24 10.48 10.37 -3.54
CA GLY A 24 10.70 9.44 -4.63
C GLY A 24 9.58 8.44 -4.81
N LEU A 25 9.81 7.50 -5.67
CA LEU A 25 8.83 6.45 -5.97
C LEU A 25 9.12 5.21 -5.14
N PHE A 26 8.05 4.59 -4.67
CA PHE A 26 8.17 3.41 -3.83
C PHE A 26 7.01 2.47 -4.14
N GLU A 27 7.30 1.19 -4.34
CA GLU A 27 6.29 0.19 -4.63
C GLU A 27 6.19 -0.77 -3.46
N ALA A 28 4.96 -1.14 -3.13
CA ALA A 28 4.72 -2.09 -2.06
C ALA A 28 3.50 -2.92 -2.39
N THR A 29 3.48 -4.15 -1.85
CA THR A 29 2.33 -5.03 -1.95
C THR A 29 1.55 -4.93 -0.67
N LEU A 30 0.24 -4.71 -0.79
CA LEU A 30 -0.64 -4.62 0.35
C LEU A 30 -1.76 -5.64 0.20
N VAL A 31 -2.40 -5.96 1.32
CA VAL A 31 -3.47 -6.95 1.36
C VAL A 31 -4.68 -6.30 2.01
N ASP A 32 -5.84 -6.43 1.40
CA ASP A 32 -7.05 -5.85 1.98
C ASP A 32 -7.68 -6.80 2.99
N GLU A 33 -8.84 -6.43 3.51
CA GLU A 33 -9.49 -7.21 4.56
C GLU A 33 -9.98 -8.55 4.05
N ASN A 34 -10.16 -8.68 2.76
CA ASN A 34 -10.59 -9.94 2.16
C ASN A 34 -9.42 -10.77 1.65
N ASN A 35 -8.22 -10.40 2.05
CA ASN A 35 -7.02 -11.13 1.70
C ASN A 35 -6.68 -11.05 0.22
N HIS A 36 -7.16 -10.02 -0.45
CA HIS A 36 -6.82 -9.78 -1.84
C HIS A 36 -5.58 -8.90 -1.88
N ARG A 37 -4.67 -9.23 -2.79
CA ARG A 37 -3.42 -8.49 -2.90
C ARG A 37 -3.56 -7.36 -3.89
N CYS A 38 -2.86 -6.27 -3.61
CA CYS A 38 -2.76 -5.18 -4.55
C CYS A 38 -1.37 -4.59 -4.48
N GLU A 39 -0.97 -3.97 -5.57
CA GLU A 39 0.30 -3.29 -5.64
C GLU A 39 0.05 -1.79 -5.64
N MET A 40 0.73 -1.09 -4.76
CA MET A 40 0.60 0.35 -4.67
C MET A 40 1.93 1.00 -4.95
N VAL A 41 1.88 2.04 -5.75
CA VAL A 41 3.05 2.88 -6.03
C VAL A 41 2.83 4.19 -5.31
N PHE A 42 3.79 4.56 -4.48
CA PHE A 42 3.74 5.81 -3.75
C PHE A 42 4.75 6.78 -4.35
N ARG A 43 4.36 8.03 -4.40
CA ARG A 43 5.25 9.09 -4.86
C ARG A 43 5.28 10.16 -3.78
N ASN A 44 6.48 10.41 -3.25
CA ASN A 44 6.68 11.42 -2.21
C ASN A 44 5.74 11.17 -1.04
N GLY A 45 5.55 9.91 -0.67
CA GLY A 45 4.73 9.54 0.46
C GLY A 45 3.25 9.48 0.19
N LYS A 46 2.82 9.74 -1.04
CA LYS A 46 1.41 9.73 -1.38
C LYS A 46 1.11 8.66 -2.40
N LEU A 47 -0.10 8.10 -2.33
CA LEU A 47 -0.49 7.08 -3.29
C LEU A 47 -0.57 7.67 -4.68
N PHE A 48 0.18 7.07 -5.60
CA PHE A 48 0.23 7.50 -6.98
C PHE A 48 -0.56 6.55 -7.87
N ARG A 49 -0.49 5.25 -7.59
CA ARG A 49 -1.13 4.26 -8.43
C ARG A 49 -1.46 3.02 -7.61
N LEU A 50 -2.60 2.42 -7.89
CA LEU A 50 -3.01 1.18 -7.25
C LEU A 50 -3.40 0.18 -8.32
N THR A 51 -2.87 -1.03 -8.24
CA THR A 51 -3.19 -2.09 -9.18
C THR A 51 -3.61 -3.32 -8.39
N GLU A 52 -4.79 -3.81 -8.65
CA GLU A 52 -5.27 -5.02 -7.99
C GLU A 52 -4.67 -6.23 -8.66
N LEU A 53 -4.13 -7.14 -7.85
CA LEU A 53 -3.46 -8.33 -8.34
C LEU A 53 -4.36 -9.56 -8.31
N ASP A 54 -5.35 -9.58 -7.43
CA ASP A 54 -6.26 -10.71 -7.30
C ASP A 54 -7.66 -10.35 -7.72
#